data_54ed45f69dbadcb1fe72457091cad85e
#
_entry.id   54ed45f69dbadcb1fe72457091cad85e
#
_cell.length_a   1.000
_cell.length_b   1.000
_cell.length_c   1.000
_cell.angle_alpha   90.00
_cell.angle_beta   90.00
_cell.angle_gamma   90.00
#
_symmetry.space_group_name_H-M   'P 1'
#
loop_
_entity.id
_entity.type
_entity.pdbx_description
1 polymer ?
#
loop_
_entity_poly.entity_id
_entity_poly.type
_entity_poly.pdbx_seq_one_letter_code
_entity_poly.pdbx_strand_id
1 'polypeptide(L)'
;VAGGGRGQRDMVVLPYRDRLEVFSRYLQQLVMESLGKRLDRNGDVVHQGIAVYGNKGSTDQHAYVQQLRDGVDNFFATFIEVLEDVSDIPTIDGECPGDFLDGFLQGTRSALTEGGRQSMTISMRRFDARRLGALIALFERAVGLYGELVNINAYHQPGVEAGKKAAAAILDLQGRVEAILADGVARSADEIRLALGDGTDESIFWILRHLTGNQRGFSAQGDWSQPASMRF
;
A
#
# COMPACT_ATOMS: atom_id res chain seq x y z
N VAL A 1 -1.73 -17.67 14.98
CA VAL A 1 -1.75 -16.57 14.02
C VAL A 1 -1.89 -15.27 14.80
N ALA A 2 -0.95 -14.33 14.61
CA ALA A 2 -1.01 -13.02 15.25
C ALA A 2 -2.36 -12.33 14.91
N GLY A 3 -3.07 -11.85 15.94
CA GLY A 3 -4.38 -11.21 15.74
C GLY A 3 -5.56 -12.14 15.48
N GLY A 4 -5.45 -13.43 15.84
CA GLY A 4 -6.59 -14.38 15.75
C GLY A 4 -7.13 -14.62 14.33
N GLY A 5 -6.33 -14.38 13.30
CA GLY A 5 -6.73 -14.59 11.89
C GLY A 5 -7.69 -13.53 11.33
N ARG A 6 -7.80 -12.36 11.97
CA ARG A 6 -8.74 -11.30 11.58
C ARG A 6 -8.07 -10.06 10.98
N GLY A 7 -6.78 -10.16 10.56
CA GLY A 7 -6.05 -9.02 10.00
C GLY A 7 -5.82 -7.86 10.98
N GLN A 8 -5.83 -8.12 12.28
CA GLN A 8 -5.67 -7.09 13.32
C GLN A 8 -4.23 -6.64 13.52
N ARG A 9 -3.27 -7.32 12.88
CA ARG A 9 -1.85 -6.98 12.95
C ARG A 9 -1.27 -6.82 11.56
N ASP A 10 -0.53 -5.76 11.39
CA ASP A 10 0.21 -5.46 10.18
C ASP A 10 1.47 -6.33 10.08
N MET A 11 1.91 -6.63 8.87
CA MET A 11 3.17 -7.30 8.63
C MET A 11 4.25 -6.27 8.27
N VAL A 12 5.25 -6.13 9.13
CA VAL A 12 6.41 -5.27 8.85
C VAL A 12 7.54 -6.13 8.30
N VAL A 13 8.00 -5.83 7.09
CA VAL A 13 9.03 -6.61 6.41
C VAL A 13 10.35 -5.83 6.42
N LEU A 14 11.35 -6.39 7.08
CA LEU A 14 12.65 -5.77 7.30
C LEU A 14 13.77 -6.64 6.68
N PRO A 15 14.03 -6.54 5.38
CA PRO A 15 15.16 -7.21 4.76
C PRO A 15 16.46 -6.44 5.07
N TYR A 16 17.46 -7.17 5.55
CA TYR A 16 18.81 -6.65 5.79
C TYR A 16 19.73 -6.98 4.60
N ARG A 17 19.31 -6.53 3.43
CA ARG A 17 20.04 -6.67 2.17
C ARG A 17 19.54 -5.66 1.14
N ASP A 18 20.41 -4.83 0.58
CA ASP A 18 20.04 -3.78 -0.38
C ASP A 18 19.26 -4.30 -1.58
N ARG A 19 19.66 -5.45 -2.12
CA ARG A 19 18.99 -6.08 -3.26
C ARG A 19 17.55 -6.56 -2.97
N LEU A 20 17.13 -6.56 -1.71
CA LEU A 20 15.77 -6.88 -1.27
C LEU A 20 14.94 -5.64 -0.91
N GLU A 21 15.44 -4.42 -1.12
CA GLU A 21 14.75 -3.19 -0.77
C GLU A 21 13.31 -3.12 -1.32
N VAL A 22 13.12 -3.54 -2.57
CA VAL A 22 11.79 -3.52 -3.20
C VAL A 22 10.92 -4.74 -2.86
N PHE A 23 11.43 -5.70 -2.09
CA PHE A 23 10.70 -6.93 -1.77
C PHE A 23 9.47 -6.67 -0.91
N SER A 24 9.52 -5.70 0.00
CA SER A 24 8.35 -5.29 0.79
C SER A 24 7.22 -4.75 -0.08
N ARG A 25 7.54 -4.00 -1.15
CA ARG A 25 6.54 -3.50 -2.11
C ARG A 25 5.89 -4.63 -2.91
N TYR A 26 6.68 -5.64 -3.31
CA TYR A 26 6.13 -6.86 -3.90
C TYR A 26 5.15 -7.54 -2.94
N LEU A 27 5.51 -7.67 -1.67
CA LEU A 27 4.64 -8.26 -0.66
C LEU A 27 3.42 -7.39 -0.34
N GLN A 28 3.51 -6.06 -0.42
CA GLN A 28 2.34 -5.19 -0.35
C GLN A 28 1.29 -5.61 -1.38
N GLN A 29 1.70 -5.75 -2.63
CA GLN A 29 0.80 -6.18 -3.68
C GLN A 29 0.30 -7.60 -3.43
N LEU A 30 1.19 -8.57 -3.28
CA LEU A 30 0.83 -9.97 -3.08
C LEU A 30 -0.14 -10.18 -1.91
N VAL A 31 0.17 -9.63 -0.75
CA VAL A 31 -0.60 -9.88 0.47
C VAL A 31 -1.88 -9.03 0.51
N MET A 32 -1.76 -7.72 0.31
CA MET A 32 -2.89 -6.81 0.49
C MET A 32 -3.96 -7.00 -0.59
N GLU A 33 -3.54 -7.20 -1.83
CA GLU A 33 -4.46 -7.42 -2.95
C GLU A 33 -5.13 -8.78 -2.89
N SER A 34 -4.38 -9.82 -2.46
CA SER A 34 -4.91 -11.18 -2.33
C SER A 34 -5.81 -11.37 -1.11
N LEU A 35 -5.47 -10.78 0.04
CA LEU A 35 -6.16 -11.02 1.31
C LEU A 35 -7.18 -9.92 1.67
N GLY A 36 -7.10 -8.73 1.05
CA GLY A 36 -8.07 -7.66 1.24
C GLY A 36 -9.44 -8.04 0.68
N LYS A 37 -10.33 -8.63 1.48
CA LYS A 37 -11.62 -9.13 1.06
C LYS A 37 -12.73 -8.66 1.99
N ARG A 38 -13.78 -8.09 1.39
CA ARG A 38 -15.00 -7.75 2.13
C ARG A 38 -15.80 -8.99 2.51
N LEU A 39 -15.92 -9.94 1.58
CA LEU A 39 -16.73 -11.14 1.74
C LEU A 39 -15.85 -12.39 1.82
N ASP A 40 -16.31 -13.38 2.59
CA ASP A 40 -15.77 -14.72 2.54
C ASP A 40 -16.38 -15.54 1.36
N ARG A 41 -16.03 -16.81 1.25
CA ARG A 41 -16.56 -17.70 0.19
C ARG A 41 -18.04 -18.04 0.35
N ASN A 42 -18.61 -17.86 1.54
CA ASN A 42 -20.02 -18.06 1.82
C ASN A 42 -20.86 -16.81 1.51
N GLY A 43 -20.20 -15.66 1.26
CA GLY A 43 -20.87 -14.37 1.07
C GLY A 43 -21.02 -13.55 2.35
N ASP A 44 -20.49 -14.02 3.47
CA ASP A 44 -20.54 -13.30 4.74
C ASP A 44 -19.55 -12.13 4.76
N VAL A 45 -19.94 -11.02 5.40
CA VAL A 45 -19.08 -9.83 5.54
C VAL A 45 -18.02 -10.06 6.61
N VAL A 46 -16.76 -10.16 6.21
CA VAL A 46 -15.63 -10.47 7.09
C VAL A 46 -14.57 -9.38 7.18
N HIS A 47 -14.43 -8.52 6.16
CA HIS A 47 -13.41 -7.47 6.08
C HIS A 47 -12.00 -7.99 6.43
N GLN A 48 -11.56 -9.03 5.72
CA GLN A 48 -10.22 -9.59 5.86
C GLN A 48 -9.16 -8.73 5.19
N GLY A 49 -7.92 -8.81 5.68
CA GLY A 49 -6.75 -8.16 5.13
C GLY A 49 -5.62 -8.07 6.13
N ILE A 50 -4.41 -7.90 5.64
CA ILE A 50 -3.20 -7.63 6.42
C ILE A 50 -2.47 -6.51 5.71
N ALA A 51 -2.27 -5.36 6.38
CA ALA A 51 -1.42 -4.32 5.83
C ALA A 51 0.05 -4.76 5.86
N VAL A 52 0.80 -4.39 4.83
CA VAL A 52 2.22 -4.71 4.70
C VAL A 52 3.00 -3.44 4.45
N TYR A 53 4.04 -3.21 5.22
CA TYR A 53 4.99 -2.12 4.99
C TYR A 53 6.40 -2.54 5.40
N GLY A 54 7.36 -1.71 5.06
CA GLY A 54 8.77 -1.92 5.28
C GLY A 54 9.56 -1.56 4.03
N ASN A 55 10.83 -1.29 4.17
CA ASN A 55 11.72 -1.03 3.06
C ASN A 55 12.97 -1.88 3.19
N LYS A 56 13.92 -1.42 4.03
CA LYS A 56 15.23 -2.03 4.19
C LYS A 56 15.75 -1.80 5.60
N GLY A 57 16.28 -2.83 6.21
CA GLY A 57 17.00 -2.74 7.49
C GLY A 57 18.14 -1.73 7.42
N SER A 58 18.50 -1.14 8.53
CA SER A 58 19.30 0.05 8.78
C SER A 58 18.64 1.38 8.38
N THR A 59 18.16 1.55 7.16
CA THR A 59 17.46 2.78 6.72
C THR A 59 16.17 3.01 7.50
N ASP A 60 15.39 1.95 7.75
CA ASP A 60 14.11 2.00 8.44
C ASP A 60 14.21 2.34 9.92
N GLN A 61 15.41 2.24 10.52
CA GLN A 61 15.64 2.65 11.90
C GLN A 61 15.32 4.13 12.13
N HIS A 62 15.52 4.97 11.13
CA HIS A 62 15.22 6.39 11.18
C HIS A 62 13.83 6.75 10.60
N ALA A 63 13.06 5.75 10.16
CA ALA A 63 11.71 5.96 9.62
C ALA A 63 10.61 5.60 10.61
N TYR A 64 10.57 4.37 11.10
CA TYR A 64 9.45 3.88 11.91
C TYR A 64 9.82 2.91 13.03
N VAL A 65 11.11 2.57 13.24
CA VAL A 65 11.49 1.63 14.30
C VAL A 65 11.14 2.19 15.69
N GLN A 66 11.17 3.51 15.89
CA GLN A 66 10.66 4.16 17.10
C GLN A 66 9.20 3.78 17.37
N GLN A 67 8.34 3.86 16.35
CA GLN A 67 6.93 3.47 16.44
C GLN A 67 6.77 1.97 16.74
N LEU A 68 7.57 1.12 16.11
CA LEU A 68 7.52 -0.32 16.33
C LEU A 68 7.89 -0.69 17.77
N ARG A 69 8.91 -0.04 18.33
CA ARG A 69 9.38 -0.34 19.68
C ARG A 69 8.43 0.20 20.75
N ASP A 70 8.11 1.48 20.70
CA ASP A 70 7.46 2.20 21.79
C ASP A 70 6.01 2.58 21.51
N GLY A 71 5.54 2.41 20.26
CA GLY A 71 4.17 2.75 19.85
C GLY A 71 3.16 1.62 20.04
N VAL A 72 2.08 1.67 19.26
CA VAL A 72 0.98 0.70 19.30
C VAL A 72 1.44 -0.70 18.88
N ASP A 73 1.11 -1.72 19.67
CA ASP A 73 1.41 -3.12 19.35
C ASP A 73 0.34 -3.73 18.42
N ASN A 74 0.33 -3.27 17.16
CA ASN A 74 -0.59 -3.72 16.12
C ASN A 74 0.09 -4.42 14.93
N PHE A 75 1.30 -4.93 15.12
CA PHE A 75 2.09 -5.54 14.05
C PHE A 75 2.82 -6.80 14.49
N PHE A 76 3.40 -7.49 13.53
CA PHE A 76 4.49 -8.45 13.72
C PHE A 76 5.60 -8.17 12.71
N ALA A 77 6.86 -8.31 13.13
CA ALA A 77 8.01 -8.06 12.28
C ALA A 77 8.49 -9.34 11.58
N THR A 78 8.80 -9.24 10.30
CA THR A 78 9.45 -10.30 9.52
C THR A 78 10.81 -9.80 9.07
N PHE A 79 11.86 -10.24 9.75
CA PHE A 79 13.23 -9.99 9.34
C PHE A 79 13.63 -10.95 8.23
N ILE A 80 14.39 -10.45 7.25
CA ILE A 80 15.02 -11.28 6.21
C ILE A 80 16.51 -11.08 6.30
N GLU A 81 17.22 -12.14 6.67
CA GLU A 81 18.63 -12.19 6.90
C GLU A 81 19.35 -12.92 5.76
N VAL A 82 20.50 -12.42 5.34
CA VAL A 82 21.41 -13.06 4.38
C VAL A 82 22.78 -13.18 5.02
N LEU A 83 23.23 -14.42 5.27
CA LEU A 83 24.43 -14.71 6.05
C LEU A 83 25.74 -14.41 5.31
N GLU A 84 25.79 -14.62 3.98
CA GLU A 84 27.00 -14.33 3.20
C GLU A 84 27.01 -12.84 2.80
N ASP A 85 28.07 -12.15 3.15
CA ASP A 85 28.29 -10.76 2.75
C ASP A 85 28.53 -10.58 1.26
N VAL A 86 28.32 -9.37 0.76
CA VAL A 86 28.61 -9.02 -0.64
C VAL A 86 30.07 -8.65 -0.81
N SER A 87 30.68 -8.15 0.26
CA SER A 87 32.04 -7.62 0.26
C SER A 87 32.67 -7.94 1.61
N ASP A 88 33.88 -8.46 1.55
CA ASP A 88 34.79 -8.70 2.66
C ASP A 88 35.85 -7.58 2.80
N ILE A 89 35.65 -6.44 2.11
CA ILE A 89 36.52 -5.29 2.22
C ILE A 89 36.37 -4.69 3.61
N PRO A 90 37.42 -4.76 4.46
CA PRO A 90 37.35 -4.20 5.80
C PRO A 90 37.28 -2.67 5.76
N THR A 91 36.68 -2.08 6.79
CA THR A 91 36.72 -0.65 7.05
C THR A 91 38.12 -0.27 7.60
N ILE A 92 38.33 1.03 7.90
CA ILE A 92 39.58 1.51 8.52
C ILE A 92 39.84 0.84 9.89
N ASP A 93 38.75 0.48 10.62
CA ASP A 93 38.83 -0.14 11.95
C ASP A 93 38.84 -1.69 11.91
N GLY A 94 38.84 -2.27 10.72
CA GLY A 94 38.91 -3.71 10.50
C GLY A 94 37.56 -4.43 10.36
N GLU A 95 36.41 -3.77 10.66
CA GLU A 95 35.10 -4.34 10.42
C GLU A 95 34.71 -4.17 8.94
N CYS A 96 33.94 -5.11 8.43
CA CYS A 96 33.38 -5.01 7.09
C CYS A 96 31.94 -4.39 7.13
N PRO A 97 31.43 -3.85 6.02
CA PRO A 97 30.07 -3.32 5.96
C PRO A 97 29.00 -4.33 6.37
N GLY A 98 29.24 -5.63 6.18
CA GLY A 98 28.36 -6.70 6.62
C GLY A 98 28.23 -6.79 8.13
N ASP A 99 29.30 -6.56 8.89
CA ASP A 99 29.28 -6.58 10.35
C ASP A 99 28.36 -5.49 10.91
N PHE A 100 28.40 -4.29 10.33
CA PHE A 100 27.48 -3.20 10.72
C PHE A 100 26.03 -3.56 10.40
N LEU A 101 25.78 -4.16 9.25
CA LEU A 101 24.44 -4.54 8.84
C LEU A 101 23.88 -5.65 9.75
N ASP A 102 24.67 -6.64 10.11
CA ASP A 102 24.31 -7.67 11.08
C ASP A 102 24.10 -7.07 12.47
N GLY A 103 24.96 -6.19 12.93
CA GLY A 103 24.80 -5.46 14.19
C GLY A 103 23.47 -4.70 14.25
N PHE A 104 23.06 -4.03 13.19
CA PHE A 104 21.75 -3.37 13.10
C PHE A 104 20.59 -4.37 13.12
N LEU A 105 20.71 -5.51 12.43
CA LEU A 105 19.70 -6.57 12.47
C LEU A 105 19.52 -7.09 13.90
N GLN A 106 20.62 -7.49 14.54
CA GLN A 106 20.61 -8.05 15.89
C GLN A 106 20.07 -7.03 16.90
N GLY A 107 20.55 -5.79 16.85
CA GLY A 107 20.13 -4.70 17.72
C GLY A 107 18.62 -4.39 17.59
N THR A 108 18.11 -4.29 16.36
CA THR A 108 16.68 -4.02 16.14
C THR A 108 15.83 -5.19 16.63
N ARG A 109 16.23 -6.41 16.34
CA ARG A 109 15.52 -7.62 16.81
C ARG A 109 15.48 -7.71 18.33
N SER A 110 16.60 -7.46 19.02
CA SER A 110 16.69 -7.43 20.48
C SER A 110 15.78 -6.36 21.06
N ALA A 111 15.85 -5.13 20.54
CA ALA A 111 15.03 -4.01 21.01
C ALA A 111 13.53 -4.26 20.87
N LEU A 112 13.09 -4.90 19.79
CA LEU A 112 11.69 -5.29 19.60
C LEU A 112 11.29 -6.43 20.57
N THR A 113 12.16 -7.42 20.78
CA THR A 113 11.93 -8.52 21.72
C THR A 113 11.81 -8.02 23.16
N GLU A 114 12.69 -7.13 23.59
CA GLU A 114 12.65 -6.47 24.91
C GLU A 114 11.34 -5.68 25.10
N GLY A 115 10.83 -5.06 24.04
CA GLY A 115 9.52 -4.38 24.01
C GLY A 115 8.32 -5.33 23.92
N GLY A 116 8.51 -6.65 23.96
CA GLY A 116 7.45 -7.65 23.87
C GLY A 116 6.84 -7.79 22.47
N ARG A 117 7.50 -7.24 21.44
CA ARG A 117 7.01 -7.25 20.06
C ARG A 117 7.25 -8.59 19.39
N GLN A 118 6.26 -9.09 18.67
CA GLN A 118 6.37 -10.36 17.96
C GLN A 118 7.20 -10.21 16.69
N SER A 119 8.16 -11.10 16.49
CA SER A 119 8.95 -11.13 15.27
C SER A 119 9.30 -12.55 14.83
N MET A 120 9.64 -12.71 13.58
CA MET A 120 10.20 -13.90 12.98
C MET A 120 11.38 -13.52 12.07
N THR A 121 12.33 -14.42 11.88
CA THR A 121 13.46 -14.22 10.99
C THR A 121 13.48 -15.32 9.93
N ILE A 122 13.55 -14.91 8.66
CA ILE A 122 13.79 -15.81 7.53
C ILE A 122 15.26 -15.65 7.16
N SER A 123 16.07 -16.67 7.44
CA SER A 123 17.50 -16.66 7.16
C SER A 123 17.80 -17.43 5.88
N MET A 124 18.63 -16.86 5.02
CA MET A 124 19.18 -17.54 3.85
C MET A 124 20.69 -17.42 3.82
N ARG A 125 21.36 -18.49 3.39
CA ARG A 125 22.84 -18.50 3.38
C ARG A 125 23.40 -17.39 2.49
N ARG A 126 22.87 -17.23 1.27
CA ARG A 126 23.29 -16.20 0.32
C ARG A 126 22.09 -15.73 -0.51
N PHE A 127 22.22 -14.58 -1.13
CA PHE A 127 21.19 -14.03 -2.02
C PHE A 127 21.54 -14.29 -3.48
N ASP A 128 20.71 -15.10 -4.15
CA ASP A 128 20.78 -15.40 -5.58
C ASP A 128 19.36 -15.57 -6.16
N ALA A 129 19.26 -15.71 -7.49
CA ALA A 129 17.97 -15.85 -8.18
C ALA A 129 17.16 -17.05 -7.69
N ARG A 130 17.79 -18.19 -7.39
CA ARG A 130 17.12 -19.39 -6.88
C ARG A 130 16.49 -19.14 -5.51
N ARG A 131 17.22 -18.47 -4.61
CA ARG A 131 16.73 -18.17 -3.25
C ARG A 131 15.67 -17.07 -3.25
N LEU A 132 15.80 -16.09 -4.14
CA LEU A 132 14.75 -15.12 -4.37
C LEU A 132 13.46 -15.82 -4.85
N GLY A 133 13.56 -16.71 -5.84
CA GLY A 133 12.42 -17.51 -6.30
C GLY A 133 11.80 -18.38 -5.20
N ALA A 134 12.62 -18.97 -4.33
CA ALA A 134 12.12 -19.73 -3.16
C ALA A 134 11.40 -18.83 -2.16
N LEU A 135 11.92 -17.63 -1.90
CA LEU A 135 11.30 -16.64 -1.02
C LEU A 135 9.95 -16.15 -1.58
N ILE A 136 9.88 -15.86 -2.87
CA ILE A 136 8.64 -15.52 -3.57
C ILE A 136 7.61 -16.65 -3.42
N ALA A 137 7.99 -17.89 -3.76
CA ALA A 137 7.12 -19.05 -3.67
C ALA A 137 6.65 -19.33 -2.23
N LEU A 138 7.48 -19.07 -1.22
CA LEU A 138 7.11 -19.18 0.19
C LEU A 138 5.93 -18.23 0.51
N PHE A 139 6.04 -16.97 0.14
CA PHE A 139 4.98 -15.99 0.43
C PHE A 139 3.73 -16.23 -0.41
N GLU A 140 3.84 -16.61 -1.69
CA GLU A 140 2.69 -16.97 -2.52
C GLU A 140 1.90 -18.14 -1.91
N ARG A 141 2.60 -19.18 -1.46
CA ARG A 141 1.98 -20.32 -0.76
C ARG A 141 1.38 -19.94 0.58
N ALA A 142 2.08 -19.11 1.36
CA ALA A 142 1.58 -18.63 2.65
C ALA A 142 0.28 -17.81 2.48
N VAL A 143 0.20 -16.96 1.46
CA VAL A 143 -1.01 -16.19 1.13
C VAL A 143 -2.16 -17.10 0.71
N GLY A 144 -1.90 -18.10 -0.16
CA GLY A 144 -2.91 -19.07 -0.56
C GLY A 144 -3.45 -19.88 0.62
N LEU A 145 -2.55 -20.39 1.47
CA LEU A 145 -2.92 -21.14 2.68
C LEU A 145 -3.67 -20.27 3.70
N TYR A 146 -3.25 -19.02 3.87
CA TYR A 146 -3.95 -18.09 4.76
C TYR A 146 -5.39 -17.85 4.25
N GLY A 147 -5.55 -17.59 2.95
CA GLY A 147 -6.88 -17.42 2.36
C GLY A 147 -7.78 -18.61 2.60
N GLU A 148 -7.24 -19.83 2.51
CA GLU A 148 -7.96 -21.07 2.79
C GLU A 148 -8.37 -21.17 4.27
N LEU A 149 -7.45 -20.88 5.20
CA LEU A 149 -7.70 -20.93 6.64
C LEU A 149 -8.76 -19.95 7.12
N VAL A 150 -8.90 -18.79 6.46
CA VAL A 150 -9.90 -17.76 6.83
C VAL A 150 -11.09 -17.73 5.87
N ASN A 151 -11.23 -18.75 5.04
CA ASN A 151 -12.34 -18.97 4.11
C ASN A 151 -12.56 -17.84 3.08
N ILE A 152 -11.50 -17.20 2.59
CA ILE A 152 -11.61 -16.18 1.53
C ILE A 152 -11.03 -16.67 0.20
N ASN A 153 -11.47 -16.08 -0.90
CA ASN A 153 -10.85 -16.32 -2.21
C ASN A 153 -9.70 -15.32 -2.42
N ALA A 154 -8.45 -15.80 -2.28
CA ALA A 154 -7.26 -14.98 -2.47
C ALA A 154 -6.96 -14.66 -3.95
N TYR A 155 -7.64 -15.31 -4.91
CA TYR A 155 -7.29 -15.29 -6.34
C TYR A 155 -8.15 -14.37 -7.20
N HIS A 156 -9.03 -13.54 -6.62
CA HIS A 156 -9.82 -12.54 -7.33
C HIS A 156 -9.67 -11.16 -6.67
N GLN A 157 -9.98 -10.10 -7.43
CA GLN A 157 -9.71 -8.71 -7.03
C GLN A 157 -10.95 -7.81 -7.27
N PRO A 158 -12.09 -8.07 -6.59
CA PRO A 158 -13.32 -7.33 -6.84
C PRO A 158 -13.21 -5.83 -6.55
N GLY A 159 -12.37 -5.41 -5.59
CA GLY A 159 -12.15 -4.01 -5.25
C GLY A 159 -11.43 -3.24 -6.36
N VAL A 160 -10.49 -3.87 -7.07
CA VAL A 160 -9.75 -3.23 -8.18
C VAL A 160 -10.68 -3.04 -9.39
N GLU A 161 -11.53 -4.02 -9.69
CA GLU A 161 -12.53 -3.90 -10.76
C GLU A 161 -13.57 -2.81 -10.49
N ALA A 162 -13.99 -2.64 -9.23
CA ALA A 162 -14.89 -1.56 -8.85
C ALA A 162 -14.25 -0.17 -9.10
N GLY A 163 -12.97 0.00 -8.78
CA GLY A 163 -12.22 1.24 -9.05
C GLY A 163 -12.12 1.57 -10.53
N LYS A 164 -11.84 0.58 -11.38
CA LYS A 164 -11.76 0.76 -12.84
C LYS A 164 -13.11 1.19 -13.42
N LYS A 165 -14.22 0.56 -13.00
CA LYS A 165 -15.58 0.92 -13.43
C LYS A 165 -15.94 2.33 -12.99
N ALA A 166 -15.63 2.70 -11.75
CA ALA A 166 -15.87 4.06 -11.25
C ALA A 166 -15.07 5.10 -12.05
N ALA A 167 -13.80 4.83 -12.36
CA ALA A 167 -12.98 5.73 -13.19
C ALA A 167 -13.57 5.91 -14.60
N ALA A 168 -14.03 4.83 -15.24
CA ALA A 168 -14.67 4.91 -16.55
C ALA A 168 -15.96 5.75 -16.52
N ALA A 169 -16.77 5.61 -15.48
CA ALA A 169 -17.98 6.42 -15.30
C ALA A 169 -17.67 7.91 -15.09
N ILE A 170 -16.60 8.25 -14.39
CA ILE A 170 -16.18 9.66 -14.24
C ILE A 170 -15.70 10.23 -15.56
N LEU A 171 -14.98 9.47 -16.39
CA LEU A 171 -14.55 9.94 -17.72
C LEU A 171 -15.74 10.17 -18.66
N ASP A 172 -16.75 9.30 -18.65
CA ASP A 172 -18.00 9.49 -19.39
C ASP A 172 -18.73 10.76 -18.92
N LEU A 173 -18.88 10.93 -17.60
CA LEU A 173 -19.48 12.11 -17.00
C LEU A 173 -18.72 13.39 -17.40
N GLN A 174 -17.38 13.36 -17.40
CA GLN A 174 -16.57 14.48 -17.84
C GLN A 174 -16.90 14.88 -19.29
N GLY A 175 -16.96 13.95 -20.22
CA GLY A 175 -17.30 14.25 -21.61
C GLY A 175 -18.69 14.92 -21.75
N ARG A 176 -19.66 14.50 -20.95
CA ARG A 176 -21.00 15.13 -20.91
C ARG A 176 -20.99 16.52 -20.28
N VAL A 177 -20.19 16.76 -19.25
CA VAL A 177 -19.98 18.10 -18.67
C VAL A 177 -19.35 19.04 -19.67
N GLU A 178 -18.29 18.60 -20.38
CA GLU A 178 -17.63 19.39 -21.44
C GLU A 178 -18.62 19.76 -22.55
N ALA A 179 -19.50 18.84 -22.94
CA ALA A 179 -20.53 19.10 -23.96
C ALA A 179 -21.54 20.18 -23.55
N ILE A 180 -21.93 20.22 -22.23
CA ILE A 180 -22.81 21.27 -21.71
C ILE A 180 -22.12 22.64 -21.73
N LEU A 181 -20.85 22.69 -21.36
CA LEU A 181 -20.09 23.94 -21.29
C LEU A 181 -19.60 24.44 -22.66
N ALA A 182 -19.76 23.66 -23.72
CA ALA A 182 -19.35 24.04 -25.09
C ALA A 182 -20.13 25.25 -25.63
N ASP A 183 -21.28 25.62 -25.04
CA ASP A 183 -22.04 26.83 -25.42
C ASP A 183 -21.45 28.13 -24.83
N GLY A 184 -20.43 28.05 -23.99
CA GLY A 184 -19.74 29.17 -23.36
C GLY A 184 -20.52 29.86 -22.23
N VAL A 185 -21.61 29.27 -21.75
CA VAL A 185 -22.42 29.85 -20.67
C VAL A 185 -21.86 29.36 -19.30
N ALA A 186 -21.52 30.31 -18.44
CA ALA A 186 -20.97 30.00 -17.11
C ALA A 186 -22.04 29.38 -16.21
N ARG A 187 -21.78 28.17 -15.66
CA ARG A 187 -22.71 27.41 -14.85
C ARG A 187 -22.06 26.95 -13.55
N SER A 188 -22.88 26.77 -12.50
CA SER A 188 -22.45 26.08 -11.28
C SER A 188 -22.49 24.55 -11.46
N ALA A 189 -21.85 23.83 -10.54
CA ALA A 189 -21.89 22.37 -10.54
C ALA A 189 -23.34 21.84 -10.41
N ASP A 190 -24.19 22.48 -9.58
CA ASP A 190 -25.60 22.12 -9.42
C ASP A 190 -26.39 22.34 -10.70
N GLU A 191 -26.21 23.46 -11.39
CA GLU A 191 -26.87 23.75 -12.68
C GLU A 191 -26.50 22.71 -13.74
N ILE A 192 -25.23 22.31 -13.80
CA ILE A 192 -24.79 21.27 -14.72
C ILE A 192 -25.37 19.91 -14.34
N ARG A 193 -25.39 19.56 -13.06
CA ARG A 193 -26.04 18.32 -12.56
C ARG A 193 -27.52 18.26 -12.94
N LEU A 194 -28.24 19.36 -12.74
CA LEU A 194 -29.65 19.43 -13.13
C LEU A 194 -29.85 19.27 -14.63
N ALA A 195 -28.98 19.86 -15.45
CA ALA A 195 -29.03 19.74 -16.92
C ALA A 195 -28.70 18.32 -17.40
N LEU A 196 -27.75 17.62 -16.72
CA LEU A 196 -27.37 16.25 -17.03
C LEU A 196 -28.41 15.22 -16.56
N GLY A 197 -29.11 15.51 -15.46
CA GLY A 197 -29.96 14.55 -14.77
C GLY A 197 -29.19 13.40 -14.11
N ASP A 198 -27.87 13.55 -13.93
CA ASP A 198 -26.97 12.50 -13.47
C ASP A 198 -25.75 13.11 -12.75
N GLY A 199 -25.05 12.27 -11.97
CA GLY A 199 -23.90 12.68 -11.17
C GLY A 199 -24.30 13.33 -9.84
N THR A 200 -23.30 13.77 -9.09
CA THR A 200 -23.44 14.56 -7.87
C THR A 200 -22.79 15.92 -8.05
N ASP A 201 -23.22 16.91 -7.28
CA ASP A 201 -22.58 18.25 -7.29
C ASP A 201 -21.08 18.12 -6.99
N GLU A 202 -20.70 17.24 -6.09
CA GLU A 202 -19.32 16.96 -5.75
C GLU A 202 -18.53 16.39 -6.95
N SER A 203 -19.05 15.35 -7.61
CA SER A 203 -18.35 14.73 -8.75
C SER A 203 -18.17 15.70 -9.92
N ILE A 204 -19.22 16.52 -10.21
CA ILE A 204 -19.18 17.54 -11.25
C ILE A 204 -18.19 18.65 -10.86
N PHE A 205 -18.23 19.12 -9.62
CA PHE A 205 -17.28 20.13 -9.14
C PHE A 205 -15.82 19.68 -9.27
N TRP A 206 -15.49 18.42 -8.92
CA TRP A 206 -14.14 17.90 -9.08
C TRP A 206 -13.71 17.80 -10.55
N ILE A 207 -14.62 17.42 -11.45
CA ILE A 207 -14.37 17.43 -12.88
C ILE A 207 -14.08 18.86 -13.37
N LEU A 208 -14.91 19.82 -13.02
CA LEU A 208 -14.76 21.23 -13.40
C LEU A 208 -13.45 21.83 -12.90
N ARG A 209 -13.11 21.54 -11.64
CA ARG A 209 -11.82 21.94 -11.06
C ARG A 209 -10.63 21.36 -11.81
N HIS A 210 -10.73 20.10 -12.22
CA HIS A 210 -9.69 19.43 -13.01
C HIS A 210 -9.54 20.09 -14.41
N LEU A 211 -10.65 20.35 -15.10
CA LEU A 211 -10.65 20.98 -16.42
C LEU A 211 -10.05 22.38 -16.39
N THR A 212 -10.47 23.23 -15.43
CA THR A 212 -9.95 24.59 -15.29
C THR A 212 -8.47 24.63 -14.88
N GLY A 213 -8.06 23.75 -13.95
CA GLY A 213 -6.66 23.66 -13.53
C GLY A 213 -5.70 23.22 -14.63
N ASN A 214 -6.20 22.51 -15.65
CA ASN A 214 -5.41 22.03 -16.79
C ASN A 214 -5.51 22.93 -18.04
N GLN A 215 -6.13 24.11 -17.92
CA GLN A 215 -6.23 25.11 -19.00
C GLN A 215 -6.81 24.54 -20.32
N ARG A 216 -7.78 23.64 -20.22
CA ARG A 216 -8.43 23.01 -21.40
C ARG A 216 -9.52 23.86 -22.02
N GLY A 217 -9.37 25.20 -22.01
CA GLY A 217 -10.36 26.12 -22.54
C GLY A 217 -11.48 26.49 -21.57
N PHE A 218 -11.42 25.99 -20.34
CA PHE A 218 -12.37 26.30 -19.28
C PHE A 218 -11.76 27.27 -18.25
N SER A 219 -12.59 28.19 -17.75
CA SER A 219 -12.20 29.12 -16.69
C SER A 219 -13.14 28.98 -15.49
N ALA A 220 -12.70 29.41 -14.32
CA ALA A 220 -13.52 29.43 -13.12
C ALA A 220 -13.60 30.84 -12.55
N GLN A 221 -14.78 31.20 -12.03
CA GLN A 221 -15.05 32.48 -11.35
C GLN A 221 -15.65 32.20 -9.98
N GLY A 222 -15.23 32.95 -8.98
CA GLY A 222 -15.72 32.82 -7.61
C GLY A 222 -14.61 32.51 -6.62
N ASP A 223 -15.03 32.19 -5.39
CA ASP A 223 -14.13 31.86 -4.28
C ASP A 223 -14.11 30.34 -4.05
N TRP A 224 -12.93 29.73 -4.20
CA TRP A 224 -12.72 28.30 -4.00
C TRP A 224 -13.07 27.81 -2.55
N SER A 225 -13.15 28.71 -1.58
CA SER A 225 -13.65 28.38 -0.24
C SER A 225 -15.16 28.16 -0.19
N GLN A 226 -15.87 28.57 -1.26
CA GLN A 226 -17.33 28.46 -1.40
C GLN A 226 -17.69 27.72 -2.71
N PRO A 227 -17.45 26.38 -2.78
CA PRO A 227 -17.61 25.60 -4.02
C PRO A 227 -18.97 25.73 -4.70
N ALA A 228 -20.05 25.87 -3.90
CA ALA A 228 -21.41 26.00 -4.42
C ALA A 228 -21.67 27.31 -5.20
N SER A 229 -20.86 28.35 -4.96
CA SER A 229 -20.98 29.65 -5.63
C SER A 229 -20.09 29.77 -6.85
N MET A 230 -19.21 28.79 -7.10
CA MET A 230 -18.33 28.81 -8.26
C MET A 230 -19.11 28.72 -9.58
N ARG A 231 -18.60 29.42 -10.58
CA ARG A 231 -19.06 29.35 -11.98
C ARG A 231 -17.92 28.90 -12.88
N PHE A 232 -18.24 28.08 -13.85
CA PHE A 232 -17.27 27.46 -14.76
C PHE A 232 -17.68 27.67 -16.23
#